data_2839195783d9ed32f675a56436f1a5b7
#
_entry.id   2839195783d9ed32f675a56436f1a5b7
#
_cell.length_a   1.000
_cell.length_b   1.000
_cell.length_c   1.000
_cell.angle_alpha   90.00
_cell.angle_beta   90.00
_cell.angle_gamma   90.00
#
_symmetry.space_group_name_H-M   'P 1'
#
loop_
_entity.id
_entity.type
_entity.pdbx_description
1 polymer ?
#
loop_
_entity_poly.entity_id
_entity_poly.type
_entity_poly.pdbx_seq_one_letter_code
_entity_poly.pdbx_strand_id
1 'polypeptide(L)'
;KKVKIDKSNVLLVGPTGTGKTHILQTIANKLDVPFAISDASVLTCSGYVGEDVCSVVRNLYLAANGDIEKASQGIIYIDEIDKIGRKSENPSITRDVGGESVQQELLKLIEGSDVSFPKDGGRKNPNGNNITMNTSKILFIVGGSFEGLEKIITARVAAGSMGFKSSIKNAKTLDKENYDIFKGVEPEDLIKFGLIPEFIGRTPVIAR
;
A
#
# COMPACT_ATOMS: atom_id res chain seq x y z
N LYS A 1 -10.29 11.13 -31.19
CA LYS A 1 -9.10 10.79 -30.35
C LYS A 1 -9.58 9.85 -29.26
N LYS A 2 -9.11 8.59 -29.22
CA LYS A 2 -9.36 7.70 -28.06
C LYS A 2 -8.56 8.26 -26.87
N VAL A 3 -9.26 8.61 -25.81
CA VAL A 3 -8.63 8.97 -24.53
C VAL A 3 -8.07 7.66 -23.95
N LYS A 4 -6.76 7.62 -23.71
CA LYS A 4 -6.11 6.52 -22.99
C LYS A 4 -6.27 6.81 -21.49
N ILE A 5 -6.95 5.94 -20.79
CA ILE A 5 -7.05 6.01 -19.33
C ILE A 5 -5.93 5.15 -18.77
N ASP A 6 -5.01 5.76 -18.05
CA ASP A 6 -3.97 5.03 -17.32
C ASP A 6 -4.54 4.48 -16.01
N LYS A 7 -3.96 3.35 -15.54
CA LYS A 7 -4.33 2.77 -14.24
C LYS A 7 -4.06 3.76 -13.13
N SER A 8 -4.94 3.80 -12.14
CA SER A 8 -4.74 4.56 -10.91
C SER A 8 -4.69 3.59 -9.73
N ASN A 9 -3.53 3.51 -9.06
CA ASN A 9 -3.41 2.69 -7.88
C ASN A 9 -4.19 3.30 -6.70
N VAL A 10 -4.59 2.47 -5.76
CA VAL A 10 -5.52 2.84 -4.69
C VAL A 10 -4.85 2.67 -3.33
N LEU A 11 -5.02 3.67 -2.47
CA LEU A 11 -4.75 3.57 -1.05
C LEU A 11 -6.07 3.36 -0.31
N LEU A 12 -6.19 2.24 0.41
CA LEU A 12 -7.39 1.86 1.16
C LEU A 12 -7.15 2.06 2.66
N VAL A 13 -7.82 3.04 3.23
CA VAL A 13 -7.72 3.40 4.65
C VAL A 13 -8.96 2.92 5.39
N GLY A 14 -8.79 2.20 6.48
CA GLY A 14 -9.94 1.79 7.29
C GLY A 14 -9.58 0.79 8.37
N PRO A 15 -10.36 0.72 9.46
CA PRO A 15 -10.10 -0.15 10.60
C PRO A 15 -9.93 -1.63 10.20
N THR A 16 -9.22 -2.38 11.03
CA THR A 16 -9.12 -3.84 10.89
C THR A 16 -10.51 -4.46 11.05
N GLY A 17 -10.79 -5.53 10.30
CA GLY A 17 -12.07 -6.24 10.38
C GLY A 17 -13.22 -5.63 9.57
N THR A 18 -13.01 -4.56 8.83
CA THR A 18 -14.04 -3.93 7.96
C THR A 18 -14.28 -4.68 6.64
N GLY A 19 -13.60 -5.79 6.42
CA GLY A 19 -13.79 -6.62 5.23
C GLY A 19 -13.05 -6.12 3.98
N LYS A 20 -12.03 -5.27 4.11
CA LYS A 20 -11.25 -4.74 2.99
C LYS A 20 -10.79 -5.83 2.03
N THR A 21 -10.12 -6.84 2.55
CA THR A 21 -9.61 -7.99 1.77
C THR A 21 -10.73 -8.74 1.07
N HIS A 22 -11.85 -9.00 1.77
CA HIS A 22 -12.97 -9.73 1.21
C HIS A 22 -13.65 -8.99 0.05
N ILE A 23 -13.81 -7.67 0.19
CA ILE A 23 -14.36 -6.82 -0.87
C ILE A 23 -13.47 -6.87 -2.11
N LEU A 24 -12.16 -6.71 -1.93
CA LEU A 24 -11.20 -6.71 -3.04
C LEU A 24 -11.15 -8.06 -3.76
N GLN A 25 -11.16 -9.16 -3.02
CA GLN A 25 -11.22 -10.51 -3.59
C GLN A 25 -12.52 -10.74 -4.35
N THR A 26 -13.63 -10.26 -3.84
CA THR A 26 -14.93 -10.35 -4.53
C THR A 26 -14.93 -9.54 -5.83
N ILE A 27 -14.32 -8.36 -5.84
CA ILE A 27 -14.17 -7.53 -7.03
C ILE A 27 -13.30 -8.26 -8.08
N ALA A 28 -12.14 -8.78 -7.67
CA ALA A 28 -11.24 -9.51 -8.57
C ALA A 28 -11.94 -10.73 -9.20
N ASN A 29 -12.68 -11.50 -8.39
CA ASN A 29 -13.46 -12.64 -8.89
C ASN A 29 -14.54 -12.21 -9.90
N LYS A 30 -15.23 -11.09 -9.66
CA LYS A 30 -16.23 -10.57 -10.59
C LYS A 30 -15.62 -10.07 -11.89
N LEU A 31 -14.40 -9.56 -11.85
CA LEU A 31 -13.65 -9.09 -13.02
C LEU A 31 -12.92 -10.22 -13.73
N ASP A 32 -12.93 -11.43 -13.18
CA ASP A 32 -12.20 -12.61 -13.67
C ASP A 32 -10.70 -12.33 -13.89
N VAL A 33 -10.08 -11.64 -12.92
CA VAL A 33 -8.65 -11.34 -12.96
C VAL A 33 -7.90 -12.00 -11.80
N PRO A 34 -6.62 -12.39 -11.98
CA PRO A 34 -5.80 -12.90 -10.90
C PRO A 34 -5.69 -11.92 -9.74
N PHE A 35 -5.71 -12.43 -8.51
CA PHE A 35 -5.63 -11.65 -7.29
C PHE A 35 -4.59 -12.23 -6.34
N ALA A 36 -3.68 -11.41 -5.87
CA ALA A 36 -2.71 -11.79 -4.85
C ALA A 36 -2.74 -10.82 -3.67
N ILE A 37 -2.49 -11.36 -2.49
CA ILE A 37 -2.41 -10.61 -1.24
C ILE A 37 -1.00 -10.76 -0.69
N SER A 38 -0.45 -9.68 -0.18
CA SER A 38 0.82 -9.67 0.56
C SER A 38 0.70 -8.75 1.77
N ASP A 39 1.42 -9.10 2.83
CA ASP A 39 1.49 -8.32 4.07
C ASP A 39 2.78 -7.49 4.05
N ALA A 40 2.65 -6.15 4.12
CA ALA A 40 3.80 -5.26 4.09
C ALA A 40 4.72 -5.44 5.30
N SER A 41 4.20 -5.89 6.44
CA SER A 41 4.96 -6.03 7.68
C SER A 41 6.03 -7.12 7.64
N VAL A 42 5.88 -8.12 6.74
CA VAL A 42 6.84 -9.21 6.56
C VAL A 42 7.82 -8.96 5.41
N LEU A 43 7.58 -7.91 4.61
CA LEU A 43 8.43 -7.58 3.48
C LEU A 43 9.74 -6.96 3.93
N THR A 44 10.81 -7.34 3.27
CA THR A 44 12.15 -6.79 3.47
C THR A 44 12.81 -6.45 2.14
N CYS A 45 13.77 -5.54 2.19
CA CYS A 45 14.58 -5.23 1.02
C CYS A 45 15.39 -6.46 0.58
N SER A 46 15.65 -6.54 -0.71
CA SER A 46 16.47 -7.61 -1.29
C SER A 46 17.82 -7.75 -0.59
N GLY A 47 18.14 -8.98 -0.15
CA GLY A 47 19.38 -9.30 0.56
C GLY A 47 19.26 -9.38 2.09
N TYR A 48 18.12 -9.05 2.67
CA TYR A 48 17.87 -9.18 4.11
C TYR A 48 17.02 -10.41 4.43
N VAL A 49 16.95 -10.78 5.72
CA VAL A 49 16.11 -11.89 6.19
C VAL A 49 14.66 -11.44 6.22
N GLY A 50 13.82 -12.09 5.44
CA GLY A 50 12.40 -11.77 5.30
C GLY A 50 11.91 -12.12 3.89
N GLU A 51 10.69 -11.75 3.59
CA GLU A 51 10.09 -11.93 2.27
C GLU A 51 10.52 -10.77 1.34
N ASP A 52 11.19 -11.11 0.22
CA ASP A 52 11.64 -10.11 -0.77
C ASP A 52 10.41 -9.42 -1.41
N VAL A 53 10.45 -8.12 -1.59
CA VAL A 53 9.39 -7.35 -2.25
C VAL A 53 9.01 -7.92 -3.63
N CYS A 54 9.94 -8.56 -4.35
CA CYS A 54 9.62 -9.25 -5.62
C CYS A 54 8.68 -10.46 -5.44
N SER A 55 8.56 -11.02 -4.23
CA SER A 55 7.64 -12.13 -3.95
C SER A 55 6.18 -11.75 -4.18
N VAL A 56 5.84 -10.48 -3.98
CA VAL A 56 4.51 -9.91 -4.24
C VAL A 56 4.07 -10.17 -5.68
N VAL A 57 4.97 -9.96 -6.64
CA VAL A 57 4.71 -10.20 -8.07
C VAL A 57 4.67 -11.69 -8.39
N ARG A 58 5.55 -12.48 -7.76
CA ARG A 58 5.54 -13.94 -7.89
C ARG A 58 4.22 -14.54 -7.40
N ASN A 59 3.69 -14.06 -6.28
CA ASN A 59 2.41 -14.53 -5.73
C ASN A 59 1.27 -14.32 -6.75
N LEU A 60 1.26 -13.18 -7.45
CA LEU A 60 0.29 -12.94 -8.52
C LEU A 60 0.47 -13.88 -9.71
N TYR A 61 1.72 -14.14 -10.11
CA TYR A 61 2.03 -15.13 -11.16
C TYR A 61 1.51 -16.53 -10.80
N LEU A 62 1.68 -16.96 -9.55
CA LEU A 62 1.15 -18.24 -9.07
C LEU A 62 -0.39 -18.24 -9.05
N ALA A 63 -1.02 -17.15 -8.63
CA ALA A 63 -2.48 -17.00 -8.64
C ALA A 63 -3.06 -17.05 -10.07
N ALA A 64 -2.25 -16.68 -11.08
CA ALA A 64 -2.59 -16.80 -12.51
C ALA A 64 -2.25 -18.19 -13.11
N ASN A 65 -1.92 -19.19 -12.28
CA ASN A 65 -1.49 -20.53 -12.72
C ASN A 65 -0.28 -20.51 -13.67
N GLY A 66 0.62 -19.55 -13.50
CA GLY A 66 1.81 -19.43 -14.32
C GLY A 66 1.62 -18.73 -15.67
N ASP A 67 0.47 -18.12 -15.91
CA ASP A 67 0.18 -17.34 -17.11
C ASP A 67 0.61 -15.88 -16.89
N ILE A 68 1.71 -15.47 -17.56
CA ILE A 68 2.28 -14.13 -17.45
C ILE A 68 1.33 -13.05 -17.96
N GLU A 69 0.61 -13.32 -19.07
CA GLU A 69 -0.28 -12.33 -19.67
C GLU A 69 -1.48 -12.04 -18.76
N LYS A 70 -2.08 -13.08 -18.20
CA LYS A 70 -3.13 -12.95 -17.19
C LYS A 70 -2.63 -12.26 -15.94
N ALA A 71 -1.49 -12.70 -15.40
CA ALA A 71 -0.88 -12.08 -14.21
C ALA A 71 -0.64 -10.58 -14.41
N SER A 72 -0.17 -10.18 -15.61
CA SER A 72 0.09 -8.78 -15.92
C SER A 72 -1.14 -7.88 -15.87
N GLN A 73 -2.33 -8.44 -15.90
CA GLN A 73 -3.62 -7.72 -15.83
C GLN A 73 -4.33 -7.93 -14.48
N GLY A 74 -3.63 -8.51 -13.51
CA GLY A 74 -4.18 -8.84 -12.20
C GLY A 74 -4.16 -7.68 -11.22
N ILE A 75 -4.59 -8.01 -10.01
CA ILE A 75 -4.66 -7.09 -8.87
C ILE A 75 -3.75 -7.62 -7.76
N ILE A 76 -2.91 -6.76 -7.23
CA ILE A 76 -2.11 -7.00 -6.02
C ILE A 76 -2.66 -6.14 -4.89
N TYR A 77 -3.03 -6.77 -3.79
CA TYR A 77 -3.37 -6.09 -2.55
C TYR A 77 -2.23 -6.25 -1.55
N ILE A 78 -1.68 -5.12 -1.11
CA ILE A 78 -0.65 -5.07 -0.07
C ILE A 78 -1.30 -4.53 1.18
N ASP A 79 -1.50 -5.40 2.17
CA ASP A 79 -2.10 -5.03 3.46
C ASP A 79 -1.04 -4.55 4.45
N GLU A 80 -1.47 -3.93 5.54
CA GLU A 80 -0.64 -3.46 6.65
C GLU A 80 0.47 -2.46 6.25
N ILE A 81 0.22 -1.64 5.20
CA ILE A 81 1.20 -0.64 4.73
C ILE A 81 1.55 0.39 5.83
N ASP A 82 0.65 0.64 6.75
CA ASP A 82 0.86 1.50 7.90
C ASP A 82 1.93 0.98 8.87
N LYS A 83 2.22 -0.32 8.87
CA LYS A 83 3.25 -0.93 9.75
C LYS A 83 4.67 -0.66 9.26
N ILE A 84 4.86 -0.34 7.99
CA ILE A 84 6.15 0.07 7.42
C ILE A 84 6.28 1.60 7.30
N GLY A 85 5.38 2.35 7.93
CA GLY A 85 5.50 3.80 8.07
C GLY A 85 6.76 4.17 8.88
N ARG A 86 7.41 5.27 8.47
CA ARG A 86 8.58 5.82 9.18
C ARG A 86 8.17 6.27 10.57
N LYS A 87 8.71 5.65 11.62
CA LYS A 87 8.52 6.11 13.00
C LYS A 87 9.40 7.35 13.24
N SER A 88 8.78 8.49 13.44
CA SER A 88 9.46 9.79 13.59
C SER A 88 10.25 9.98 14.90
N GLU A 89 10.25 9.03 15.83
CA GLU A 89 10.75 9.23 17.18
C GLU A 89 12.20 8.80 17.44
N ASN A 90 12.90 8.19 16.49
CA ASN A 90 14.33 7.89 16.67
C ASN A 90 15.13 8.26 15.42
N PRO A 91 15.85 9.39 15.42
CA PRO A 91 16.85 9.67 14.40
C PRO A 91 18.11 8.84 14.71
N SER A 92 17.99 7.50 14.75
CA SER A 92 19.18 6.67 14.75
C SER A 92 19.75 6.66 13.34
N ILE A 93 21.05 6.93 13.25
CA ILE A 93 21.86 6.99 12.02
C ILE A 93 21.88 5.64 11.26
N THR A 94 21.22 4.62 11.78
CA THR A 94 21.05 3.32 11.13
C THR A 94 19.93 3.43 10.08
N ARG A 95 20.31 3.19 8.82
CA ARG A 95 19.42 3.08 7.67
C ARG A 95 18.20 2.23 8.05
N ASP A 96 17.00 2.80 7.96
CA ASP A 96 15.76 2.07 8.24
C ASP A 96 15.52 1.01 7.15
N VAL A 97 15.98 -0.19 7.43
CA VAL A 97 15.95 -1.33 6.50
C VAL A 97 14.54 -1.91 6.37
N GLY A 98 13.68 -1.64 7.33
CA GLY A 98 12.34 -2.22 7.42
C GLY A 98 11.19 -1.30 6.98
N GLY A 99 11.40 0.01 6.93
CA GLY A 99 10.34 0.97 6.69
C GLY A 99 10.46 1.70 5.35
N GLU A 100 11.23 2.79 5.32
CA GLU A 100 11.39 3.62 4.13
C GLU A 100 11.96 2.84 2.93
N SER A 101 12.93 1.95 3.17
CA SER A 101 13.54 1.14 2.11
C SER A 101 12.54 0.19 1.43
N VAL A 102 11.63 -0.42 2.21
CA VAL A 102 10.57 -1.28 1.65
C VAL A 102 9.57 -0.45 0.85
N GLN A 103 9.19 0.75 1.33
CA GLN A 103 8.35 1.67 0.58
C GLN A 103 9.00 2.05 -0.76
N GLN A 104 10.31 2.32 -0.79
CA GLN A 104 11.05 2.64 -2.02
C GLN A 104 11.09 1.47 -3.01
N GLU A 105 11.22 0.23 -2.53
CA GLU A 105 11.18 -0.93 -3.42
C GLU A 105 9.77 -1.22 -3.94
N LEU A 106 8.74 -1.10 -3.10
CA LEU A 106 7.35 -1.19 -3.53
C LEU A 106 7.00 -0.10 -4.54
N LEU A 107 7.52 1.10 -4.37
CA LEU A 107 7.32 2.20 -5.30
C LEU A 107 7.75 1.84 -6.73
N LYS A 108 8.89 1.17 -6.90
CA LYS A 108 9.37 0.70 -8.22
C LYS A 108 8.37 -0.25 -8.88
N LEU A 109 7.74 -1.14 -8.09
CA LEU A 109 6.70 -2.03 -8.60
C LEU A 109 5.45 -1.26 -9.03
N ILE A 110 5.03 -0.32 -8.20
CA ILE A 110 3.81 0.49 -8.41
C ILE A 110 3.96 1.40 -9.62
N GLU A 111 5.15 1.95 -9.86
CA GLU A 111 5.47 2.78 -11.04
C GLU A 111 5.50 2.00 -12.35
N GLY A 112 5.77 0.71 -12.26
CA GLY A 112 5.91 -0.18 -13.40
C GLY A 112 7.37 -0.46 -13.74
N SER A 113 7.79 -1.69 -13.48
CA SER A 113 9.13 -2.17 -13.74
C SER A 113 9.12 -3.62 -14.18
N ASP A 114 10.21 -4.06 -14.77
CA ASP A 114 10.45 -5.47 -15.04
C ASP A 114 11.00 -6.13 -13.78
N VAL A 115 10.27 -7.13 -13.29
CA VAL A 115 10.60 -7.87 -12.08
C VAL A 115 10.97 -9.29 -12.45
N SER A 116 12.15 -9.71 -12.01
CA SER A 116 12.64 -11.07 -12.23
C SER A 116 12.63 -11.85 -10.91
N PHE A 117 12.05 -13.04 -10.93
CA PHE A 117 11.94 -13.94 -9.79
C PHE A 117 12.14 -15.41 -10.23
N PRO A 118 12.62 -16.31 -9.36
CA PRO A 118 12.78 -17.73 -9.68
C PRO A 118 11.42 -18.41 -9.80
N LYS A 119 11.25 -19.24 -10.84
CA LYS A 119 10.00 -19.97 -11.11
C LYS A 119 9.61 -20.89 -9.96
N ASP A 120 10.58 -21.64 -9.42
CA ASP A 120 10.33 -22.71 -8.44
C ASP A 120 10.43 -22.24 -6.99
N GLY A 121 10.61 -20.94 -6.76
CA GLY A 121 10.89 -20.38 -5.43
C GLY A 121 12.33 -20.62 -4.99
N GLY A 122 12.80 -19.83 -4.03
CA GLY A 122 14.16 -19.91 -3.53
C GLY A 122 14.98 -18.68 -3.87
N ARG A 123 16.29 -18.73 -3.61
CA ARG A 123 17.20 -17.62 -3.91
C ARG A 123 17.36 -17.43 -5.41
N LYS A 124 17.42 -16.17 -5.86
CA LYS A 124 17.75 -15.83 -7.25
C LYS A 124 19.08 -16.50 -7.62
N ASN A 125 19.02 -17.45 -8.54
CA ASN A 125 20.20 -18.09 -9.08
C ASN A 125 20.46 -17.49 -10.47
N PRO A 126 21.65 -16.93 -10.75
CA PRO A 126 21.95 -16.36 -12.07
C PRO A 126 21.77 -17.33 -13.23
N ASN A 127 21.92 -18.63 -12.97
CA ASN A 127 21.77 -19.72 -13.95
C ASN A 127 20.42 -20.47 -13.81
N GLY A 128 19.50 -19.98 -12.99
CA GLY A 128 18.18 -20.61 -12.77
C GLY A 128 17.13 -20.16 -13.78
N ASN A 129 16.02 -20.92 -13.87
CA ASN A 129 14.84 -20.54 -14.63
C ASN A 129 14.14 -19.34 -13.96
N ASN A 130 14.58 -18.12 -14.29
CA ASN A 130 13.96 -16.92 -13.83
C ASN A 130 12.83 -16.49 -14.79
N ILE A 131 11.73 -16.02 -14.23
CA ILE A 131 10.62 -15.41 -14.94
C ILE A 131 10.74 -13.92 -14.79
N THR A 132 10.59 -13.18 -15.89
CA THR A 132 10.51 -11.71 -15.86
C THR A 132 9.10 -11.29 -16.22
N MET A 133 8.51 -10.41 -15.42
CA MET A 133 7.17 -9.89 -15.60
C MET A 133 7.15 -8.37 -15.43
N ASN A 134 6.46 -7.68 -16.32
CA ASN A 134 6.30 -6.23 -16.25
C ASN A 134 5.07 -5.87 -15.40
N THR A 135 5.24 -4.93 -14.48
CA THR A 135 4.20 -4.54 -13.51
C THR A 135 3.35 -3.35 -13.93
N SER A 136 3.62 -2.74 -15.10
CA SER A 136 2.97 -1.50 -15.53
C SER A 136 1.45 -1.58 -15.64
N LYS A 137 0.89 -2.76 -15.93
CA LYS A 137 -0.55 -2.98 -16.08
C LYS A 137 -1.22 -3.56 -14.84
N ILE A 138 -0.44 -4.00 -13.84
CA ILE A 138 -0.95 -4.57 -12.60
C ILE A 138 -1.57 -3.45 -11.77
N LEU A 139 -2.79 -3.65 -11.29
CA LEU A 139 -3.40 -2.72 -10.34
C LEU A 139 -2.90 -3.01 -8.94
N PHE A 140 -2.22 -2.03 -8.35
CA PHE A 140 -1.82 -2.09 -6.95
C PHE A 140 -2.85 -1.39 -6.07
N ILE A 141 -3.30 -2.09 -5.05
CA ILE A 141 -4.13 -1.57 -3.98
C ILE A 141 -3.32 -1.77 -2.71
N VAL A 142 -3.04 -0.69 -1.99
CA VAL A 142 -2.33 -0.75 -0.72
C VAL A 142 -3.29 -0.38 0.40
N GLY A 143 -3.27 -1.10 1.50
CA GLY A 143 -4.20 -0.88 2.59
C GLY A 143 -3.57 -0.97 3.96
N GLY A 144 -4.25 -0.39 4.94
CA GLY A 144 -3.87 -0.45 6.33
C GLY A 144 -4.97 0.06 7.26
N SER A 145 -4.79 -0.17 8.54
CA SER A 145 -5.69 0.33 9.59
C SER A 145 -5.44 1.81 9.88
N PHE A 146 -4.19 2.25 9.77
CA PHE A 146 -3.75 3.61 10.06
C PHE A 146 -4.15 4.10 11.46
N GLU A 147 -3.97 3.24 12.47
CA GLU A 147 -4.22 3.59 13.86
C GLU A 147 -3.41 4.81 14.28
N GLY A 148 -4.09 5.84 14.79
CA GLY A 148 -3.47 7.10 15.18
C GLY A 148 -3.52 8.19 14.11
N LEU A 149 -3.90 7.88 12.86
CA LEU A 149 -4.07 8.87 11.79
C LEU A 149 -5.17 9.88 12.13
N GLU A 150 -6.21 9.46 12.86
CA GLU A 150 -7.29 10.31 13.32
C GLU A 150 -6.78 11.48 14.20
N LYS A 151 -5.72 11.26 14.98
CA LYS A 151 -5.10 12.32 15.79
C LYS A 151 -4.40 13.36 14.92
N ILE A 152 -3.74 12.91 13.86
CA ILE A 152 -3.04 13.78 12.90
C ILE A 152 -4.05 14.66 12.17
N ILE A 153 -5.13 14.05 11.67
CA ILE A 153 -6.22 14.76 10.97
C ILE A 153 -6.85 15.79 11.91
N THR A 154 -7.19 15.38 13.13
CA THR A 154 -7.81 16.27 14.13
C THR A 154 -6.89 17.45 14.47
N ALA A 155 -5.59 17.21 14.65
CA ALA A 155 -4.62 18.27 14.93
C ALA A 155 -4.51 19.26 13.75
N ARG A 156 -4.52 18.78 12.50
CA ARG A 156 -4.52 19.64 11.30
C ARG A 156 -5.77 20.52 11.23
N VAL A 157 -6.93 19.91 11.41
CA VAL A 157 -8.22 20.61 11.36
C VAL A 157 -8.31 21.65 12.50
N ALA A 158 -7.85 21.30 13.71
CA ALA A 158 -7.82 22.23 14.84
C ALA A 158 -6.86 23.42 14.60
N ALA A 159 -5.69 23.17 14.03
CA ALA A 159 -4.73 24.23 13.68
C ALA A 159 -5.29 25.20 12.62
N GLY A 160 -6.07 24.70 11.66
CA GLY A 160 -6.73 25.53 10.65
C GLY A 160 -7.91 26.35 11.18
N SER A 161 -8.47 25.97 12.34
CA SER A 161 -9.62 26.66 12.97
C SER A 161 -9.27 27.70 14.04
N MET A 162 -7.99 28.02 14.24
CA MET A 162 -7.53 29.02 15.24
C MET A 162 -7.86 30.48 14.87
N GLY A 163 -8.87 30.71 14.02
CA GLY A 163 -9.49 31.99 13.74
C GLY A 163 -10.90 32.06 14.34
N PHE A 164 -11.06 32.68 15.51
CA PHE A 164 -12.35 33.08 16.13
C PHE A 164 -13.47 32.03 16.19
N LYS A 165 -13.71 31.44 17.36
CA LYS A 165 -14.75 30.50 17.80
C LYS A 165 -14.49 29.03 17.56
N SER A 166 -13.58 28.42 18.34
CA SER A 166 -13.58 26.97 18.53
C SER A 166 -14.47 26.59 19.72
N SER A 167 -15.62 25.97 19.46
CA SER A 167 -16.32 25.21 20.48
C SER A 167 -15.59 23.86 20.66
N ILE A 168 -14.98 23.68 21.81
CA ILE A 168 -14.40 22.38 22.22
C ILE A 168 -15.55 21.39 22.36
N LYS A 169 -15.73 20.51 21.35
CA LYS A 169 -16.63 19.37 21.46
C LYS A 169 -15.95 18.26 22.26
N ASN A 170 -16.62 17.83 23.32
CA ASN A 170 -16.16 16.85 24.27
C ASN A 170 -15.86 15.49 23.66
N ALA A 171 -14.78 14.85 24.17
CA ALA A 171 -14.19 13.59 23.73
C ALA A 171 -15.05 12.31 23.89
N LYS A 172 -16.33 12.40 24.15
CA LYS A 172 -17.20 11.25 24.46
C LYS A 172 -18.14 10.76 23.34
N THR A 173 -18.01 11.30 22.12
CA THR A 173 -18.81 10.90 20.95
C THR A 173 -17.98 10.15 19.88
N LEU A 174 -16.82 9.63 20.25
CA LEU A 174 -15.73 9.26 19.34
C LEU A 174 -16.00 8.01 18.46
N ASP A 175 -16.89 7.10 18.82
CA ASP A 175 -16.99 5.83 18.09
C ASP A 175 -17.84 5.88 16.80
N LYS A 176 -18.77 6.82 16.68
CA LYS A 176 -19.50 7.08 15.43
C LYS A 176 -18.83 8.18 14.59
N GLU A 177 -18.09 9.08 15.23
CA GLU A 177 -17.38 10.19 14.57
C GLU A 177 -16.05 9.73 13.93
N ASN A 178 -15.43 8.63 14.36
CA ASN A 178 -14.18 8.14 13.80
C ASN A 178 -14.28 7.80 12.31
N TYR A 179 -15.39 7.26 11.85
CA TYR A 179 -15.59 6.97 10.43
C TYR A 179 -15.69 8.25 9.57
N ASP A 180 -16.22 9.34 10.14
CA ASP A 180 -16.31 10.62 9.46
C ASP A 180 -14.96 11.37 9.43
N ILE A 181 -14.08 11.14 10.40
CA ILE A 181 -12.74 11.76 10.45
C ILE A 181 -11.89 11.34 9.24
N PHE A 182 -11.92 10.06 8.89
CA PHE A 182 -11.17 9.57 7.73
C PHE A 182 -11.65 10.15 6.38
N LYS A 183 -12.86 10.71 6.32
CA LYS A 183 -13.33 11.42 5.12
C LYS A 183 -12.53 12.69 4.84
N GLY A 184 -11.91 13.25 5.86
CA GLY A 184 -11.05 14.41 5.79
C GLY A 184 -9.56 14.10 5.61
N VAL A 185 -9.16 12.84 5.34
CA VAL A 185 -7.75 12.51 5.16
C VAL A 185 -7.18 13.19 3.92
N GLU A 186 -6.03 13.82 4.08
CA GLU A 186 -5.27 14.48 3.04
C GLU A 186 -3.88 13.82 2.88
N PRO A 187 -3.22 13.98 1.73
CA PRO A 187 -1.87 13.45 1.51
C PRO A 187 -0.88 13.83 2.60
N GLU A 188 -0.94 15.06 3.11
CA GLU A 188 -0.07 15.58 4.17
C GLU A 188 -0.23 14.81 5.50
N ASP A 189 -1.42 14.31 5.79
CA ASP A 189 -1.66 13.51 7.00
C ASP A 189 -0.95 12.16 6.91
N LEU A 190 -0.97 11.55 5.71
CA LEU A 190 -0.31 10.28 5.44
C LEU A 190 1.22 10.42 5.45
N ILE A 191 1.75 11.56 4.98
CA ILE A 191 3.18 11.89 5.08
C ILE A 191 3.59 12.04 6.54
N LYS A 192 2.80 12.77 7.34
CA LYS A 192 3.04 12.90 8.78
C LYS A 192 2.93 11.59 9.52
N PHE A 193 2.09 10.68 9.05
CA PHE A 193 1.97 9.33 9.58
C PHE A 193 3.21 8.47 9.32
N GLY A 194 3.96 8.75 8.23
CA GLY A 194 5.22 8.07 7.91
C GLY A 194 5.30 7.43 6.52
N LEU A 195 4.32 7.64 5.66
CA LEU A 195 4.44 7.25 4.26
C LEU A 195 5.30 8.27 3.50
N ILE A 196 6.13 7.80 2.57
CA ILE A 196 6.93 8.70 1.75
C ILE A 196 6.07 9.43 0.71
N PRO A 197 6.35 10.71 0.42
CA PRO A 197 5.54 11.52 -0.50
C PRO A 197 5.38 10.91 -1.89
N GLU A 198 6.44 10.29 -2.41
CA GLU A 198 6.46 9.64 -3.72
C GLU A 198 5.48 8.46 -3.78
N PHE A 199 5.39 7.69 -2.69
CA PHE A 199 4.47 6.57 -2.59
C PHE A 199 3.01 7.02 -2.64
N ILE A 200 2.69 8.10 -1.92
CA ILE A 200 1.35 8.70 -1.93
C ILE A 200 1.02 9.27 -3.30
N GLY A 201 1.98 9.91 -3.96
CA GLY A 201 1.82 10.42 -5.33
C GLY A 201 1.50 9.33 -6.36
N ARG A 202 1.86 8.07 -6.10
CA ARG A 202 1.58 6.92 -6.99
C ARG A 202 0.32 6.13 -6.58
N THR A 203 -0.31 6.51 -5.49
CA THR A 203 -1.60 5.97 -5.04
C THR A 203 -2.63 7.10 -4.90
N PRO A 204 -2.99 7.76 -6.02
CA PRO A 204 -3.77 9.00 -5.99
C PRO A 204 -5.22 8.82 -5.54
N VAL A 205 -5.74 7.60 -5.58
CA VAL A 205 -7.10 7.28 -5.16
C VAL A 205 -7.08 6.82 -3.71
N ILE A 206 -7.60 7.65 -2.81
CA ILE A 206 -7.77 7.29 -1.39
C ILE A 206 -9.19 6.81 -1.18
N ALA A 207 -9.38 5.51 -0.97
CA ALA A 207 -10.65 4.88 -0.62
C ALA A 207 -10.71 4.62 0.90
N ARG A 208 -11.94 4.67 1.45
CA ARG A 208 -12.18 4.62 2.90
C ARG A 208 -13.38 3.73 3.20
#